data_c704e0deaa88f5994e7b4a94064280bb
#
_entry.id   c704e0deaa88f5994e7b4a94064280bb
#
_cell.length_a   1.000
_cell.length_b   1.000
_cell.length_c   1.000
_cell.angle_alpha   90.00
_cell.angle_beta   90.00
_cell.angle_gamma   90.00
#
_symmetry.space_group_name_H-M   'P 1'
#
loop_
_entity.id
_entity.type
_entity.pdbx_description
1 polymer ?
#
loop_
_entity_poly.entity_id
_entity_poly.type
_entity_poly.pdbx_seq_one_letter_code
_entity_poly.pdbx_strand_id
1 'polypeptide(L)'
;MPEIKKVVATVWYNKQNMYKLRRVFPDAEFVYVDFFDKERLAEEVKDADVAILMGDVDPCLLGENTLKWIHCDHAGLNGSARPEVFARGIPVTGAAGRSAPVLAEHCIYFMLQACYHTKELLKAQQECRWGVEGSNQWKGLYGRTAGIIGMGNNGKMLAARLHALGMNLLAFDKYPINGFDYISQKYCANNGDTIQPLLEKSDFVILTLALTDETFHMINKETLAQCKDGAFLVNMARGGIVCTEDLIDALNSGKLSGAGLDVFEEQPLSPESPLWKMENVYITPHCTPQVPDRAAASIEIIRDNARRFEAGESLRNLMRPSDAMSVEKAEGGWAKLMNSNVPKEQIRIEMLEKFLGKRGWTDPSEWM
;
A
#
# COMPACT_ATOMS: atom_id res chain seq x y z
N MET A 1 -9.29 16.43 -28.80
CA MET A 1 -8.92 15.40 -27.80
C MET A 1 -7.41 15.45 -27.66
N PRO A 2 -6.84 15.39 -26.48
CA PRO A 2 -5.38 15.38 -26.36
C PRO A 2 -4.82 14.07 -26.94
N GLU A 3 -4.11 14.16 -28.02
CA GLU A 3 -3.40 13.06 -28.63
C GLU A 3 -2.10 12.78 -27.85
N ILE A 4 -1.81 11.49 -27.59
CA ILE A 4 -0.56 11.06 -26.96
C ILE A 4 0.42 10.68 -28.06
N LYS A 5 1.50 11.48 -28.23
CA LYS A 5 2.51 11.31 -29.28
C LYS A 5 3.81 10.70 -28.79
N LYS A 6 4.19 10.97 -27.53
CA LYS A 6 5.41 10.42 -26.93
C LYS A 6 5.16 9.98 -25.50
N VAL A 7 5.60 8.77 -25.17
CA VAL A 7 5.52 8.13 -23.84
C VAL A 7 6.91 7.78 -23.38
N VAL A 8 7.28 8.22 -22.18
CA VAL A 8 8.54 7.84 -21.51
C VAL A 8 8.22 6.90 -20.35
N ALA A 9 8.89 5.76 -20.27
CA ALA A 9 8.67 4.76 -19.22
C ALA A 9 9.97 4.38 -18.51
N THR A 10 9.91 4.27 -17.16
CA THR A 10 11.04 3.80 -16.32
C THR A 10 10.72 2.50 -15.60
N VAL A 11 9.57 1.86 -15.89
CA VAL A 11 9.09 0.66 -15.18
C VAL A 11 9.90 -0.57 -15.55
N TRP A 12 10.17 -1.42 -14.56
CA TRP A 12 10.89 -2.68 -14.74
C TRP A 12 9.91 -3.83 -14.99
N TYR A 13 9.49 -3.97 -16.21
CA TYR A 13 8.66 -5.08 -16.64
C TYR A 13 9.48 -6.08 -17.47
N ASN A 14 9.06 -7.34 -17.48
CA ASN A 14 9.64 -8.31 -18.42
C ASN A 14 9.24 -7.98 -19.86
N LYS A 15 9.94 -8.57 -20.83
CA LYS A 15 9.73 -8.35 -22.26
C LYS A 15 8.26 -8.43 -22.69
N GLN A 16 7.53 -9.44 -22.21
CA GLN A 16 6.12 -9.63 -22.56
C GLN A 16 5.25 -8.49 -22.05
N ASN A 17 5.46 -8.03 -20.82
CA ASN A 17 4.69 -6.96 -20.23
C ASN A 17 5.08 -5.59 -20.81
N MET A 18 6.36 -5.36 -21.14
CA MET A 18 6.78 -4.16 -21.88
C MET A 18 6.10 -4.10 -23.26
N TYR A 19 6.03 -5.22 -23.98
CA TYR A 19 5.30 -5.29 -25.23
C TYR A 19 3.81 -4.97 -25.06
N LYS A 20 3.16 -5.48 -23.99
CA LYS A 20 1.76 -5.14 -23.67
C LYS A 20 1.59 -3.67 -23.34
N LEU A 21 2.53 -3.08 -22.58
CA LEU A 21 2.49 -1.67 -22.21
C LEU A 21 2.62 -0.76 -23.44
N ARG A 22 3.59 -1.06 -24.33
CA ARG A 22 3.78 -0.32 -25.57
C ARG A 22 2.51 -0.32 -26.45
N ARG A 23 1.78 -1.44 -26.47
CA ARG A 23 0.50 -1.55 -27.20
C ARG A 23 -0.66 -0.78 -26.59
N VAL A 24 -0.51 -0.21 -25.42
CA VAL A 24 -1.49 0.75 -24.88
C VAL A 24 -1.45 2.06 -25.68
N PHE A 25 -0.29 2.39 -26.25
CA PHE A 25 -0.03 3.63 -26.98
C PHE A 25 0.48 3.32 -28.40
N PRO A 26 -0.39 2.75 -29.28
CA PRO A 26 0.04 2.17 -30.56
C PRO A 26 0.64 3.20 -31.52
N ASP A 27 0.17 4.43 -31.46
CA ASP A 27 0.54 5.52 -32.38
C ASP A 27 1.59 6.46 -31.77
N ALA A 28 2.02 6.23 -30.52
CA ALA A 28 3.01 7.05 -29.85
C ALA A 28 4.43 6.52 -30.00
N GLU A 29 5.39 7.42 -30.06
CA GLU A 29 6.78 7.10 -29.78
C GLU A 29 6.91 6.62 -28.34
N PHE A 30 7.47 5.42 -28.13
CA PHE A 30 7.63 4.84 -26.80
C PHE A 30 9.10 4.71 -26.46
N VAL A 31 9.56 5.50 -25.46
CA VAL A 31 10.95 5.56 -25.02
C VAL A 31 11.08 4.90 -23.65
N TYR A 32 11.95 3.92 -23.54
CA TYR A 32 12.35 3.37 -22.23
C TYR A 32 13.60 4.08 -21.74
N VAL A 33 13.59 4.47 -20.46
CA VAL A 33 14.73 5.05 -19.76
C VAL A 33 14.98 4.26 -18.49
N ASP A 34 16.24 3.90 -18.22
CA ASP A 34 16.59 3.26 -16.94
C ASP A 34 16.20 4.17 -15.78
N PHE A 35 15.60 3.63 -14.75
CA PHE A 35 15.12 4.36 -13.57
C PHE A 35 16.22 5.21 -12.89
N PHE A 36 17.46 4.78 -12.98
CA PHE A 36 18.61 5.48 -12.39
C PHE A 36 19.24 6.52 -13.32
N ASP A 37 18.93 6.51 -14.61
CA ASP A 37 19.42 7.49 -15.58
C ASP A 37 18.57 8.77 -15.56
N LYS A 38 18.81 9.59 -14.53
CA LYS A 38 18.04 10.82 -14.32
C LYS A 38 18.32 11.90 -15.35
N GLU A 39 19.51 11.91 -15.92
CA GLU A 39 19.89 12.88 -16.96
C GLU A 39 19.12 12.59 -18.25
N ARG A 40 19.12 11.33 -18.69
CA ARG A 40 18.33 10.91 -19.83
C ARG A 40 16.84 11.07 -19.60
N LEU A 41 16.34 10.74 -18.39
CA LEU A 41 14.94 10.95 -18.06
C LEU A 41 14.54 12.43 -18.20
N ALA A 42 15.36 13.34 -17.65
CA ALA A 42 15.11 14.78 -17.75
C ALA A 42 15.10 15.30 -19.19
N GLU A 43 15.92 14.71 -20.06
CA GLU A 43 15.94 15.08 -21.48
C GLU A 43 14.71 14.55 -22.22
N GLU A 44 14.41 13.27 -22.06
CA GLU A 44 13.31 12.60 -22.79
C GLU A 44 11.91 13.09 -22.41
N VAL A 45 11.73 13.62 -21.19
CA VAL A 45 10.42 14.16 -20.75
C VAL A 45 10.14 15.57 -21.26
N LYS A 46 11.12 16.29 -21.81
CA LYS A 46 10.94 17.67 -22.31
C LYS A 46 9.83 17.78 -23.34
N ASP A 47 9.73 16.81 -24.24
CA ASP A 47 8.77 16.75 -25.33
C ASP A 47 7.78 15.58 -25.23
N ALA A 48 7.75 14.88 -24.08
CA ALA A 48 6.85 13.78 -23.84
C ALA A 48 5.46 14.24 -23.38
N ASP A 49 4.42 13.48 -23.73
CA ASP A 49 3.05 13.70 -23.28
C ASP A 49 2.74 12.93 -22.00
N VAL A 50 3.32 11.74 -21.84
CA VAL A 50 3.04 10.82 -20.72
C VAL A 50 4.34 10.29 -20.16
N ALA A 51 4.47 10.29 -18.83
CA ALA A 51 5.53 9.59 -18.11
C ALA A 51 4.95 8.43 -17.27
N ILE A 52 5.52 7.23 -17.42
CA ILE A 52 5.15 6.04 -16.64
C ILE A 52 6.34 5.65 -15.77
N LEU A 53 6.25 6.00 -14.50
CA LEU A 53 7.35 5.93 -13.55
C LEU A 53 7.29 4.67 -12.70
N MET A 54 8.43 4.05 -12.44
CA MET A 54 8.56 2.95 -11.49
C MET A 54 8.31 3.41 -10.04
N GLY A 55 8.76 4.62 -9.70
CA GLY A 55 8.67 5.24 -8.38
C GLY A 55 7.76 6.46 -8.34
N ASP A 56 7.98 7.29 -7.34
CA ASP A 56 7.34 8.60 -7.19
C ASP A 56 7.76 9.59 -8.27
N VAL A 57 7.05 10.71 -8.35
CA VAL A 57 7.40 11.81 -9.27
C VAL A 57 8.80 12.33 -8.95
N ASP A 58 9.72 12.10 -9.88
CA ASP A 58 11.11 12.50 -9.76
C ASP A 58 11.24 14.02 -9.87
N PRO A 59 12.13 14.67 -9.09
CA PRO A 59 12.38 16.10 -9.19
C PRO A 59 12.73 16.59 -10.59
N CYS A 60 13.36 15.76 -11.44
CA CYS A 60 13.68 16.13 -12.82
C CYS A 60 12.45 16.41 -13.70
N LEU A 61 11.26 15.89 -13.31
CA LEU A 61 10.00 16.16 -13.99
C LEU A 61 9.35 17.49 -13.57
N LEU A 62 9.90 18.16 -12.54
CA LEU A 62 9.37 19.44 -12.06
C LEU A 62 9.84 20.63 -12.90
N GLY A 63 10.84 20.46 -13.77
CA GLY A 63 11.32 21.43 -14.73
C GLY A 63 10.35 21.68 -15.89
N GLU A 64 10.78 22.47 -16.89
CA GLU A 64 10.00 22.71 -18.12
C GLU A 64 9.89 21.42 -18.93
N ASN A 65 8.66 21.00 -19.23
CA ASN A 65 8.33 19.87 -20.07
C ASN A 65 6.90 19.97 -20.61
N THR A 66 6.53 19.08 -21.53
CA THR A 66 5.21 19.06 -22.18
C THR A 66 4.28 17.99 -21.58
N LEU A 67 4.64 17.38 -20.46
CA LEU A 67 3.86 16.31 -19.85
C LEU A 67 2.42 16.72 -19.56
N LYS A 68 1.50 15.86 -19.96
CA LYS A 68 0.05 16.00 -19.78
C LYS A 68 -0.51 15.02 -18.76
N TRP A 69 0.23 13.94 -18.46
CA TRP A 69 -0.14 12.91 -17.50
C TRP A 69 1.10 12.17 -17.00
N ILE A 70 1.14 11.90 -15.68
CA ILE A 70 2.16 11.08 -15.04
C ILE A 70 1.47 9.89 -14.36
N HIS A 71 2.00 8.68 -14.57
CA HIS A 71 1.59 7.47 -13.86
C HIS A 71 2.75 6.91 -13.04
N CYS A 72 2.53 6.73 -11.74
CA CYS A 72 3.48 6.09 -10.82
C CYS A 72 3.06 4.63 -10.61
N ASP A 73 3.94 3.67 -10.97
CA ASP A 73 3.62 2.23 -10.91
C ASP A 73 3.68 1.65 -9.50
N HIS A 74 3.05 2.34 -8.55
CA HIS A 74 2.84 1.87 -7.17
C HIS A 74 1.54 2.41 -6.58
N ALA A 75 1.07 1.80 -5.48
CA ALA A 75 -0.26 2.07 -4.96
C ALA A 75 -0.36 3.34 -4.13
N GLY A 76 0.65 3.66 -3.33
CA GLY A 76 0.64 4.81 -2.43
C GLY A 76 1.47 5.94 -2.98
N LEU A 77 0.86 7.11 -3.20
CA LEU A 77 1.50 8.27 -3.83
C LEU A 77 2.05 9.29 -2.82
N ASN A 78 2.32 8.87 -1.58
CA ASN A 78 2.76 9.79 -0.50
C ASN A 78 4.02 10.58 -0.87
N GLY A 79 5.01 9.93 -1.50
CA GLY A 79 6.23 10.60 -1.96
C GLY A 79 6.01 11.55 -3.14
N SER A 80 4.92 11.38 -3.90
CA SER A 80 4.53 12.26 -5.01
C SER A 80 3.59 13.38 -4.58
N ALA A 81 2.85 13.21 -3.46
CA ALA A 81 1.82 14.15 -3.01
C ALA A 81 2.42 15.38 -2.30
N ARG A 82 3.25 16.12 -3.01
CA ARG A 82 4.01 17.27 -2.54
C ARG A 82 3.52 18.56 -3.21
N PRO A 83 3.60 19.72 -2.51
CA PRO A 83 3.12 21.00 -3.05
C PRO A 83 3.68 21.35 -4.44
N GLU A 84 4.98 21.10 -4.67
CA GLU A 84 5.64 21.40 -5.95
C GLU A 84 5.14 20.51 -7.10
N VAL A 85 4.70 19.29 -6.82
CA VAL A 85 4.08 18.41 -7.84
C VAL A 85 2.69 18.91 -8.19
N PHE A 86 1.89 19.27 -7.19
CA PHE A 86 0.55 19.84 -7.44
C PHE A 86 0.62 21.20 -8.19
N ALA A 87 1.63 22.02 -7.90
CA ALA A 87 1.82 23.31 -8.55
C ALA A 87 2.03 23.18 -10.08
N ARG A 88 2.47 22.03 -10.57
CA ARG A 88 2.60 21.75 -11.99
C ARG A 88 1.25 21.61 -12.71
N GLY A 89 0.17 21.31 -11.99
CA GLY A 89 -1.15 21.09 -12.59
C GLY A 89 -1.24 19.85 -13.49
N ILE A 90 -0.19 19.01 -13.53
CA ILE A 90 -0.18 17.77 -14.30
C ILE A 90 -0.88 16.68 -13.48
N PRO A 91 -1.91 15.98 -14.02
CA PRO A 91 -2.55 14.87 -13.31
C PRO A 91 -1.55 13.73 -13.06
N VAL A 92 -1.47 13.30 -11.80
CA VAL A 92 -0.66 12.16 -11.37
C VAL A 92 -1.57 11.03 -10.93
N THR A 93 -1.34 9.84 -11.45
CA THR A 93 -2.12 8.63 -11.10
C THR A 93 -1.21 7.54 -10.57
N GLY A 94 -1.78 6.61 -9.79
CA GLY A 94 -1.06 5.45 -9.25
C GLY A 94 -1.68 4.11 -9.63
N ALA A 95 -1.00 3.03 -9.28
CA ALA A 95 -1.43 1.67 -9.55
C ALA A 95 -2.24 1.06 -8.37
N ALA A 96 -2.98 1.88 -7.62
CA ALA A 96 -3.79 1.40 -6.50
C ALA A 96 -4.81 0.35 -6.96
N GLY A 97 -4.92 -0.75 -6.20
CA GLY A 97 -5.80 -1.87 -6.50
C GLY A 97 -5.13 -3.04 -7.22
N ARG A 98 -3.97 -2.85 -7.86
CA ARG A 98 -3.28 -3.95 -8.57
C ARG A 98 -2.90 -5.15 -7.69
N SER A 99 -2.67 -4.91 -6.41
CA SER A 99 -2.32 -5.95 -5.42
C SER A 99 -3.41 -6.18 -4.37
N ALA A 100 -4.58 -5.59 -4.52
CA ALA A 100 -5.65 -5.68 -3.52
C ALA A 100 -6.04 -7.12 -3.13
N PRO A 101 -6.10 -8.11 -4.04
CA PRO A 101 -6.41 -9.50 -3.68
C PRO A 101 -5.43 -10.07 -2.65
N VAL A 102 -4.13 -9.96 -2.88
CA VAL A 102 -3.10 -10.54 -1.98
C VAL A 102 -2.90 -9.71 -0.72
N LEU A 103 -3.16 -8.41 -0.76
CA LEU A 103 -3.21 -7.58 0.45
C LEU A 103 -4.36 -8.01 1.38
N ALA A 104 -5.52 -8.32 0.83
CA ALA A 104 -6.63 -8.85 1.59
C ALA A 104 -6.32 -10.25 2.19
N GLU A 105 -5.66 -11.11 1.43
CA GLU A 105 -5.18 -12.41 1.90
C GLU A 105 -4.16 -12.25 3.03
N HIS A 106 -3.26 -11.29 2.94
CA HIS A 106 -2.26 -11.01 3.96
C HIS A 106 -2.89 -10.49 5.27
N CYS A 107 -3.92 -9.61 5.18
CA CYS A 107 -4.72 -9.24 6.36
C CYS A 107 -5.30 -10.48 7.05
N ILE A 108 -5.93 -11.37 6.27
CA ILE A 108 -6.53 -12.61 6.78
C ILE A 108 -5.47 -13.54 7.37
N TYR A 109 -4.29 -13.61 6.75
CA TYR A 109 -3.16 -14.38 7.28
C TYR A 109 -2.78 -13.92 8.70
N PHE A 110 -2.62 -12.61 8.96
CA PHE A 110 -2.39 -12.10 10.31
C PHE A 110 -3.53 -12.44 11.28
N MET A 111 -4.77 -12.26 10.83
CA MET A 111 -5.95 -12.58 11.64
C MET A 111 -6.01 -14.07 12.01
N LEU A 112 -5.70 -14.96 11.07
CA LEU A 112 -5.66 -16.41 11.32
C LEU A 112 -4.49 -16.79 12.23
N GLN A 113 -3.30 -16.17 12.05
CA GLN A 113 -2.18 -16.39 12.97
C GLN A 113 -2.55 -16.07 14.43
N ALA A 114 -3.29 -14.97 14.64
CA ALA A 114 -3.79 -14.60 15.97
C ALA A 114 -4.81 -15.60 16.48
N CYS A 115 -5.79 -16.02 15.66
CA CYS A 115 -6.84 -16.97 16.06
C CYS A 115 -6.28 -18.33 16.44
N TYR A 116 -5.27 -18.79 15.73
CA TYR A 116 -4.68 -20.13 15.90
C TYR A 116 -3.41 -20.12 16.74
N HIS A 117 -3.04 -18.99 17.35
CA HIS A 117 -1.82 -18.86 18.15
C HIS A 117 -0.61 -19.51 17.45
N THR A 118 -0.37 -19.12 16.19
CA THR A 118 0.54 -19.82 15.27
C THR A 118 1.95 -19.97 15.84
N LYS A 119 2.47 -18.99 16.62
CA LYS A 119 3.79 -19.09 17.25
C LYS A 119 3.84 -20.26 18.24
N GLU A 120 2.80 -20.44 19.04
CA GLU A 120 2.69 -21.58 19.98
C GLU A 120 2.59 -22.92 19.25
N LEU A 121 1.81 -23.01 18.18
CA LEU A 121 1.72 -24.22 17.36
C LEU A 121 3.08 -24.59 16.75
N LEU A 122 3.80 -23.61 16.22
CA LEU A 122 5.14 -23.83 15.66
C LEU A 122 6.14 -24.27 16.71
N LYS A 123 6.09 -23.68 17.91
CA LYS A 123 6.91 -24.10 19.04
C LYS A 123 6.58 -25.55 19.47
N ALA A 124 5.29 -25.89 19.62
CA ALA A 124 4.87 -27.24 19.94
C ALA A 124 5.33 -28.25 18.89
N GLN A 125 5.27 -27.92 17.60
CA GLN A 125 5.78 -28.74 16.50
C GLN A 125 7.30 -28.95 16.62
N GLN A 126 8.07 -27.90 16.89
CA GLN A 126 9.53 -27.99 17.06
C GLN A 126 9.92 -28.88 18.28
N GLU A 127 9.13 -28.80 19.34
CA GLU A 127 9.31 -29.59 20.58
C GLU A 127 8.74 -31.01 20.45
N CYS A 128 8.17 -31.42 19.32
CA CYS A 128 7.45 -32.69 19.14
C CYS A 128 6.36 -32.91 20.19
N ARG A 129 5.74 -31.84 20.66
CA ARG A 129 4.75 -31.83 21.72
C ARG A 129 3.34 -31.91 21.12
N TRP A 130 2.64 -33.00 21.42
CA TRP A 130 1.24 -33.18 21.01
C TRP A 130 0.30 -32.43 21.98
N GLY A 131 -0.33 -31.36 21.47
CA GLY A 131 -1.27 -30.52 22.21
C GLY A 131 -0.68 -29.20 22.69
N VAL A 132 -1.53 -28.18 22.70
CA VAL A 132 -1.26 -26.84 23.20
C VAL A 132 -2.34 -26.52 24.24
N GLU A 133 -1.91 -26.09 25.41
CA GLU A 133 -2.82 -25.74 26.51
C GLU A 133 -3.78 -24.62 26.07
N GLY A 134 -5.05 -24.72 26.44
CA GLY A 134 -6.08 -23.74 26.12
C GLY A 134 -6.56 -23.77 24.66
N SER A 135 -6.02 -24.62 23.78
CA SER A 135 -6.40 -24.68 22.37
C SER A 135 -7.89 -24.94 22.12
N ASN A 136 -8.57 -25.62 23.07
CA ASN A 136 -10.02 -25.85 23.03
C ASN A 136 -10.88 -24.61 23.28
N GLN A 137 -10.26 -23.46 23.68
CA GLN A 137 -10.92 -22.17 23.90
C GLN A 137 -10.65 -21.18 22.77
N TRP A 138 -9.80 -21.52 21.82
CA TRP A 138 -9.48 -20.64 20.69
C TRP A 138 -10.70 -20.43 19.83
N LYS A 139 -10.81 -19.20 19.31
CA LYS A 139 -11.93 -18.79 18.46
C LYS A 139 -11.40 -18.41 17.08
N GLY A 140 -11.97 -18.98 16.03
CA GLY A 140 -11.70 -18.60 14.65
C GLY A 140 -12.29 -17.24 14.29
N LEU A 141 -12.34 -16.95 13.01
CA LEU A 141 -12.89 -15.69 12.47
C LEU A 141 -14.42 -15.67 12.44
N TYR A 142 -15.05 -16.82 12.24
CA TYR A 142 -16.50 -16.95 12.10
C TYR A 142 -17.25 -16.31 13.28
N GLY A 143 -18.22 -15.45 12.96
CA GLY A 143 -19.07 -14.77 13.94
C GLY A 143 -18.41 -13.62 14.70
N ARG A 144 -17.09 -13.39 14.54
CA ARG A 144 -16.39 -12.23 15.11
C ARG A 144 -16.57 -10.98 14.27
N THR A 145 -16.30 -9.83 14.85
CA THR A 145 -16.47 -8.51 14.21
C THR A 145 -15.14 -7.97 13.69
N ALA A 146 -15.10 -7.59 12.43
CA ALA A 146 -14.00 -6.88 11.82
C ALA A 146 -14.40 -5.43 11.48
N GLY A 147 -13.64 -4.47 12.00
CA GLY A 147 -13.74 -3.04 11.66
C GLY A 147 -12.69 -2.68 10.62
N ILE A 148 -13.12 -2.31 9.45
CA ILE A 148 -12.24 -1.92 8.34
C ILE A 148 -12.18 -0.39 8.27
N ILE A 149 -11.00 0.19 8.46
CA ILE A 149 -10.76 1.62 8.33
C ILE A 149 -10.10 1.88 6.98
N GLY A 150 -10.85 2.51 6.06
CA GLY A 150 -10.48 2.71 4.67
C GLY A 150 -11.16 1.73 3.72
N MET A 151 -12.21 2.17 3.01
CA MET A 151 -12.97 1.37 2.03
C MET A 151 -12.55 1.66 0.58
N GLY A 152 -11.24 1.86 0.37
CA GLY A 152 -10.63 1.91 -0.95
C GLY A 152 -10.56 0.53 -1.63
N ASN A 153 -9.68 0.37 -2.62
CA ASN A 153 -9.53 -0.91 -3.34
C ASN A 153 -9.22 -2.09 -2.40
N ASN A 154 -8.33 -1.89 -1.43
CA ASN A 154 -7.91 -2.94 -0.50
C ASN A 154 -9.03 -3.29 0.49
N GLY A 155 -9.66 -2.28 1.10
CA GLY A 155 -10.75 -2.49 2.06
C GLY A 155 -11.96 -3.19 1.45
N LYS A 156 -12.34 -2.83 0.23
CA LYS A 156 -13.44 -3.49 -0.51
C LYS A 156 -13.13 -4.97 -0.79
N MET A 157 -11.90 -5.25 -1.22
CA MET A 157 -11.46 -6.62 -1.52
C MET A 157 -11.39 -7.47 -0.25
N LEU A 158 -10.96 -6.88 0.87
CA LEU A 158 -10.92 -7.51 2.18
C LEU A 158 -12.33 -7.76 2.70
N ALA A 159 -13.23 -6.77 2.65
CA ALA A 159 -14.60 -6.89 3.13
C ALA A 159 -15.34 -8.07 2.48
N ALA A 160 -15.20 -8.24 1.16
CA ALA A 160 -15.81 -9.36 0.43
C ALA A 160 -15.32 -10.73 0.95
N ARG A 161 -14.03 -10.86 1.26
CA ARG A 161 -13.43 -12.11 1.76
C ARG A 161 -13.83 -12.39 3.21
N LEU A 162 -13.83 -11.37 4.07
CA LEU A 162 -14.23 -11.52 5.47
C LEU A 162 -15.71 -11.84 5.60
N HIS A 163 -16.55 -11.27 4.73
CA HIS A 163 -17.96 -11.67 4.63
C HIS A 163 -18.11 -13.15 4.27
N ALA A 164 -17.36 -13.65 3.28
CA ALA A 164 -17.37 -15.05 2.89
C ALA A 164 -16.87 -15.99 4.02
N LEU A 165 -16.03 -15.50 4.94
CA LEU A 165 -15.60 -16.20 6.15
C LEU A 165 -16.61 -16.11 7.30
N GLY A 166 -17.77 -15.50 7.08
CA GLY A 166 -18.84 -15.40 8.08
C GLY A 166 -18.59 -14.41 9.20
N MET A 167 -17.78 -13.37 8.96
CA MET A 167 -17.54 -12.31 9.94
C MET A 167 -18.62 -11.22 9.88
N ASN A 168 -18.87 -10.57 11.03
CA ASN A 168 -19.63 -9.31 11.07
C ASN A 168 -18.73 -8.16 10.67
N LEU A 169 -19.20 -7.28 9.77
CA LEU A 169 -18.37 -6.21 9.20
C LEU A 169 -18.87 -4.83 9.60
N LEU A 170 -17.94 -4.00 10.07
CA LEU A 170 -18.07 -2.56 10.24
C LEU A 170 -17.08 -1.87 9.33
N ALA A 171 -17.41 -0.70 8.79
CA ALA A 171 -16.50 0.03 7.93
C ALA A 171 -16.53 1.53 8.22
N PHE A 172 -15.37 2.17 8.12
CA PHE A 172 -15.20 3.62 8.19
C PHE A 172 -14.40 4.10 6.99
N ASP A 173 -14.83 5.19 6.38
CA ASP A 173 -14.09 5.87 5.31
C ASP A 173 -14.30 7.39 5.39
N LYS A 174 -13.42 8.16 4.76
CA LYS A 174 -13.61 9.61 4.58
C LYS A 174 -14.87 9.92 3.77
N TYR A 175 -15.17 9.08 2.79
CA TYR A 175 -16.28 9.25 1.85
C TYR A 175 -17.41 8.24 2.11
N PRO A 176 -18.67 8.53 1.67
CA PRO A 176 -19.79 7.61 1.81
C PRO A 176 -19.52 6.25 1.18
N ILE A 177 -19.81 5.19 1.93
CA ILE A 177 -19.64 3.79 1.51
C ILE A 177 -20.95 3.30 0.88
N ASN A 178 -21.02 3.33 -0.45
CA ASN A 178 -22.18 2.88 -1.20
C ASN A 178 -22.08 1.40 -1.60
N GLY A 179 -23.22 0.70 -1.62
CA GLY A 179 -23.26 -0.74 -1.82
C GLY A 179 -22.78 -1.52 -0.59
N PHE A 180 -22.35 -2.78 -0.78
CA PHE A 180 -21.89 -3.66 0.29
C PHE A 180 -22.92 -3.87 1.39
N ASP A 181 -24.10 -4.42 1.05
CA ASP A 181 -25.22 -4.64 1.98
C ASP A 181 -24.90 -5.61 3.11
N TYR A 182 -23.83 -6.37 2.96
CA TYR A 182 -23.30 -7.26 3.99
C TYR A 182 -22.44 -6.53 5.06
N ILE A 183 -22.16 -5.24 4.91
CA ILE A 183 -21.53 -4.42 5.95
C ILE A 183 -22.63 -3.86 6.84
N SER A 184 -22.66 -4.31 8.10
CA SER A 184 -23.75 -4.02 9.03
C SER A 184 -23.80 -2.55 9.48
N GLN A 185 -22.65 -1.87 9.61
CA GLN A 185 -22.57 -0.46 9.96
C GLN A 185 -21.49 0.22 9.13
N LYS A 186 -21.83 1.36 8.55
CA LYS A 186 -20.95 2.17 7.69
C LYS A 186 -20.86 3.57 8.27
N TYR A 187 -19.66 4.02 8.53
CA TYR A 187 -19.37 5.34 9.09
C TYR A 187 -18.62 6.18 8.06
N CYS A 188 -18.93 7.47 7.98
CA CYS A 188 -18.36 8.40 7.01
C CYS A 188 -17.90 9.69 7.69
N ALA A 189 -16.59 9.98 7.65
CA ALA A 189 -16.03 11.18 8.27
C ALA A 189 -16.64 12.48 7.69
N ASN A 190 -16.90 12.53 6.39
CA ASN A 190 -17.53 13.71 5.76
C ASN A 190 -18.98 13.93 6.22
N ASN A 191 -19.63 12.95 6.84
CA ASN A 191 -20.94 13.09 7.48
C ASN A 191 -20.85 13.43 8.97
N GLY A 192 -19.63 13.59 9.52
CA GLY A 192 -19.40 13.87 10.94
C GLY A 192 -19.26 12.62 11.81
N ASP A 193 -19.22 11.42 11.23
CA ASP A 193 -19.00 10.20 11.99
C ASP A 193 -17.54 10.10 12.46
N THR A 194 -17.33 9.44 13.61
CA THR A 194 -15.99 9.11 14.13
C THR A 194 -15.68 7.63 14.01
N ILE A 195 -14.43 7.25 14.20
CA ILE A 195 -14.01 5.83 14.21
C ILE A 195 -14.39 5.12 15.51
N GLN A 196 -14.71 5.86 16.60
CA GLN A 196 -14.94 5.31 17.93
C GLN A 196 -15.95 4.15 17.95
N PRO A 197 -17.17 4.25 17.37
CA PRO A 197 -18.13 3.14 17.43
C PRO A 197 -17.67 1.87 16.72
N LEU A 198 -16.76 2.00 15.73
CA LEU A 198 -16.12 0.86 15.07
C LEU A 198 -15.08 0.24 15.99
N LEU A 199 -14.23 1.04 16.65
CA LEU A 199 -13.18 0.56 17.56
C LEU A 199 -13.76 -0.21 18.74
N GLU A 200 -14.82 0.31 19.37
CA GLU A 200 -15.48 -0.30 20.53
C GLU A 200 -16.10 -1.69 20.26
N LYS A 201 -16.49 -1.95 19.01
CA LYS A 201 -17.22 -3.18 18.64
C LYS A 201 -16.36 -4.23 17.94
N SER A 202 -15.17 -3.86 17.47
CA SER A 202 -14.36 -4.71 16.62
C SER A 202 -13.46 -5.63 17.40
N ASP A 203 -13.51 -6.93 17.11
CA ASP A 203 -12.51 -7.91 17.56
C ASP A 203 -11.20 -7.75 16.77
N PHE A 204 -11.31 -7.33 15.50
CA PHE A 204 -10.20 -7.01 14.62
C PHE A 204 -10.37 -5.60 14.07
N VAL A 205 -9.38 -4.75 14.27
CA VAL A 205 -9.29 -3.40 13.68
C VAL A 205 -8.28 -3.45 12.55
N ILE A 206 -8.70 -3.18 11.31
CA ILE A 206 -7.87 -3.37 10.12
C ILE A 206 -7.72 -2.06 9.37
N LEU A 207 -6.47 -1.63 9.17
CA LEU A 207 -6.10 -0.38 8.53
C LEU A 207 -5.76 -0.64 7.05
N THR A 208 -6.55 -0.03 6.16
CA THR A 208 -6.38 -0.11 4.69
C THR A 208 -6.50 1.24 4.00
N LEU A 209 -6.36 2.33 4.77
CA LEU A 209 -6.50 3.72 4.33
C LEU A 209 -5.16 4.32 3.85
N ALA A 210 -5.22 5.47 3.20
CA ALA A 210 -4.03 6.24 2.83
C ALA A 210 -3.46 6.98 4.04
N LEU A 211 -2.14 7.17 4.05
CA LEU A 211 -1.48 8.08 4.97
C LEU A 211 -1.56 9.50 4.40
N THR A 212 -2.12 10.42 5.18
CA THR A 212 -2.25 11.85 4.91
C THR A 212 -2.00 12.61 6.21
N ASP A 213 -1.96 13.94 6.18
CA ASP A 213 -1.86 14.72 7.41
C ASP A 213 -3.03 14.47 8.38
N GLU A 214 -4.22 14.15 7.85
CA GLU A 214 -5.41 13.83 8.64
C GLU A 214 -5.34 12.44 9.29
N THR A 215 -4.62 11.50 8.70
CA THR A 215 -4.55 10.10 9.15
C THR A 215 -3.23 9.76 9.84
N PHE A 216 -2.28 10.69 9.85
CA PHE A 216 -1.03 10.54 10.61
C PHE A 216 -1.33 10.41 12.09
N HIS A 217 -0.85 9.32 12.71
CA HIS A 217 -1.14 8.95 14.09
C HIS A 217 -2.64 8.94 14.43
N MET A 218 -3.49 8.59 13.45
CA MET A 218 -4.92 8.37 13.70
C MET A 218 -5.14 7.29 14.76
N ILE A 219 -4.26 6.30 14.80
CA ILE A 219 -4.23 5.24 15.82
C ILE A 219 -3.14 5.64 16.83
N ASN A 220 -3.57 6.18 17.96
CA ASN A 220 -2.75 6.71 19.03
C ASN A 220 -3.33 6.26 20.38
N LYS A 221 -2.76 6.73 21.49
CA LYS A 221 -3.17 6.38 22.85
C LYS A 221 -4.68 6.53 23.10
N GLU A 222 -5.26 7.63 22.60
CA GLU A 222 -6.68 7.94 22.82
C GLU A 222 -7.58 6.97 22.05
N THR A 223 -7.29 6.73 20.77
CA THR A 223 -8.06 5.84 19.92
C THR A 223 -7.84 4.36 20.28
N LEU A 224 -6.62 3.99 20.70
CA LEU A 224 -6.33 2.66 21.24
C LEU A 224 -7.10 2.38 22.53
N ALA A 225 -7.26 3.39 23.41
CA ALA A 225 -8.07 3.25 24.62
C ALA A 225 -9.56 2.97 24.31
N GLN A 226 -10.06 3.43 23.15
CA GLN A 226 -11.44 3.20 22.70
C GLN A 226 -11.64 1.81 22.07
N CYS A 227 -10.57 1.09 21.72
CA CYS A 227 -10.70 -0.26 21.18
C CYS A 227 -11.41 -1.18 22.17
N LYS A 228 -12.11 -2.18 21.65
CA LYS A 228 -12.61 -3.29 22.45
C LYS A 228 -11.45 -3.97 23.18
N ASP A 229 -11.63 -4.29 24.46
CA ASP A 229 -10.59 -5.01 25.23
C ASP A 229 -10.26 -6.35 24.56
N GLY A 230 -8.97 -6.58 24.35
CA GLY A 230 -8.49 -7.74 23.63
C GLY A 230 -8.68 -7.68 22.10
N ALA A 231 -8.95 -6.53 21.52
CA ALA A 231 -8.96 -6.38 20.07
C ALA A 231 -7.57 -6.66 19.47
N PHE A 232 -7.55 -7.12 18.21
CA PHE A 232 -6.33 -7.35 17.44
C PHE A 232 -6.21 -6.29 16.33
N LEU A 233 -5.08 -5.59 16.26
CA LEU A 233 -4.81 -4.57 15.24
C LEU A 233 -4.09 -5.17 14.03
N VAL A 234 -4.54 -4.84 12.82
CA VAL A 234 -3.82 -5.18 11.57
C VAL A 234 -3.47 -3.90 10.82
N ASN A 235 -2.18 -3.65 10.61
CA ASN A 235 -1.74 -2.52 9.78
C ASN A 235 -1.12 -3.01 8.47
N MET A 236 -1.90 -2.90 7.38
CA MET A 236 -1.51 -3.20 6.00
C MET A 236 -1.55 -1.94 5.13
N ALA A 237 -1.56 -0.77 5.76
CA ALA A 237 -1.66 0.52 5.09
C ALA A 237 -0.31 1.23 5.03
N ARG A 238 -0.02 2.05 6.04
CA ARG A 238 1.27 2.76 6.21
C ARG A 238 1.60 2.84 7.70
N GLY A 239 2.90 2.78 8.03
CA GLY A 239 3.38 2.82 9.41
C GLY A 239 2.94 4.04 10.18
N GLY A 240 3.13 5.22 9.61
CA GLY A 240 2.79 6.50 10.25
C GLY A 240 1.30 6.74 10.57
N ILE A 241 0.40 5.79 10.25
CA ILE A 241 -1.00 5.84 10.71
C ILE A 241 -1.11 5.45 12.18
N VAL A 242 -0.16 4.66 12.69
CA VAL A 242 -0.12 4.15 14.05
C VAL A 242 1.06 4.77 14.78
N CYS A 243 0.83 5.40 15.91
CA CYS A 243 1.89 5.82 16.83
C CYS A 243 2.52 4.56 17.44
N THR A 244 3.78 4.31 17.12
CA THR A 244 4.47 3.06 17.51
C THR A 244 4.60 2.93 19.03
N GLU A 245 4.90 4.00 19.74
CA GLU A 245 5.03 3.99 21.21
C GLU A 245 3.71 3.65 21.90
N ASP A 246 2.61 4.29 21.47
CA ASP A 246 1.27 4.04 22.00
C ASP A 246 0.79 2.62 21.72
N LEU A 247 1.14 2.07 20.55
CA LEU A 247 0.85 0.67 20.19
C LEU A 247 1.57 -0.29 21.14
N ILE A 248 2.86 -0.06 21.42
CA ILE A 248 3.66 -0.87 22.34
C ILE A 248 3.04 -0.86 23.74
N ASP A 249 2.62 0.30 24.22
CA ASP A 249 1.96 0.45 25.52
C ASP A 249 0.62 -0.31 25.58
N ALA A 250 -0.19 -0.21 24.52
CA ALA A 250 -1.47 -0.93 24.43
C ALA A 250 -1.28 -2.46 24.36
N LEU A 251 -0.22 -2.94 23.72
CA LEU A 251 0.14 -4.36 23.67
C LEU A 251 0.64 -4.87 25.03
N ASN A 252 1.51 -4.11 25.70
CA ASN A 252 2.07 -4.44 27.01
C ASN A 252 1.02 -4.46 28.13
N SER A 253 0.05 -3.54 28.06
CA SER A 253 -1.05 -3.48 29.04
C SER A 253 -2.13 -4.54 28.81
N GLY A 254 -2.10 -5.26 27.68
CA GLY A 254 -3.14 -6.20 27.29
C GLY A 254 -4.42 -5.55 26.78
N LYS A 255 -4.45 -4.23 26.57
CA LYS A 255 -5.57 -3.54 25.92
C LYS A 255 -5.83 -4.09 24.53
N LEU A 256 -4.77 -4.31 23.75
CA LEU A 256 -4.80 -5.12 22.53
C LEU A 256 -4.30 -6.54 22.82
N SER A 257 -4.98 -7.55 22.28
CA SER A 257 -4.50 -8.95 22.35
C SER A 257 -3.27 -9.19 21.49
N GLY A 258 -3.02 -8.33 20.50
CA GLY A 258 -1.86 -8.43 19.62
C GLY A 258 -1.98 -7.54 18.40
N ALA A 259 -0.99 -7.63 17.51
CA ALA A 259 -0.96 -6.91 16.25
C ALA A 259 -0.33 -7.71 15.10
N GLY A 260 -0.83 -7.49 13.86
CA GLY A 260 -0.24 -7.93 12.60
C GLY A 260 0.25 -6.73 11.81
N LEU A 261 1.56 -6.63 11.57
CA LEU A 261 2.20 -5.43 11.04
C LEU A 261 3.06 -5.79 9.81
N ASP A 262 2.72 -5.25 8.65
CA ASP A 262 3.56 -5.30 7.43
C ASP A 262 4.31 -3.98 7.21
N VAL A 263 3.92 -2.92 7.91
CA VAL A 263 4.44 -1.57 7.74
C VAL A 263 4.72 -0.91 9.10
N PHE A 264 5.73 -0.04 9.15
CA PHE A 264 6.25 0.59 10.36
C PHE A 264 6.52 2.08 10.10
N GLU A 265 6.51 2.91 11.16
CA GLU A 265 6.86 4.34 11.05
C GLU A 265 8.28 4.51 10.54
N GLU A 266 9.21 3.74 11.08
CA GLU A 266 10.57 3.65 10.59
C GLU A 266 10.76 2.35 9.81
N GLN A 267 11.23 2.46 8.58
CA GLN A 267 11.55 1.33 7.70
C GLN A 267 12.93 1.50 7.09
N PRO A 268 13.80 0.49 7.23
CA PRO A 268 13.61 -0.79 7.92
C PRO A 268 13.35 -0.64 9.40
N LEU A 269 12.52 -1.53 10.00
CA LEU A 269 12.30 -1.56 11.44
C LEU A 269 13.63 -1.79 12.16
N SER A 270 13.98 -0.91 13.12
CA SER A 270 15.21 -1.04 13.90
C SER A 270 15.33 -2.42 14.54
N PRO A 271 16.52 -3.08 14.47
CA PRO A 271 16.78 -4.34 15.18
C PRO A 271 16.51 -4.27 16.70
N GLU A 272 16.59 -3.07 17.27
CA GLU A 272 16.38 -2.81 18.69
C GLU A 272 14.89 -2.66 19.05
N SER A 273 14.01 -2.61 18.06
CA SER A 273 12.57 -2.44 18.31
C SER A 273 12.03 -3.58 19.17
N PRO A 274 11.31 -3.29 20.27
CA PRO A 274 10.70 -4.31 21.11
C PRO A 274 9.66 -5.15 20.37
N LEU A 275 9.06 -4.63 19.31
CA LEU A 275 8.05 -5.34 18.50
C LEU A 275 8.55 -6.70 18.00
N TRP A 276 9.87 -6.85 17.71
CA TRP A 276 10.44 -8.13 17.27
C TRP A 276 10.29 -9.25 18.28
N LYS A 277 10.32 -8.92 19.58
CA LYS A 277 10.34 -9.89 20.70
C LYS A 277 8.97 -10.12 21.31
N MET A 278 7.95 -9.33 20.93
CA MET A 278 6.60 -9.49 21.44
C MET A 278 5.93 -10.76 20.90
N GLU A 279 5.50 -11.65 21.77
CA GLU A 279 4.87 -12.93 21.39
C GLU A 279 3.52 -12.72 20.68
N ASN A 280 2.81 -11.65 21.01
CA ASN A 280 1.51 -11.28 20.44
C ASN A 280 1.60 -10.37 19.20
N VAL A 281 2.80 -10.11 18.64
CA VAL A 281 3.02 -9.32 17.44
C VAL A 281 3.51 -10.21 16.30
N TYR A 282 2.83 -10.14 15.15
CA TYR A 282 3.20 -10.83 13.93
C TYR A 282 3.73 -9.80 12.93
N ILE A 283 4.97 -9.99 12.48
CA ILE A 283 5.69 -9.04 11.61
C ILE A 283 5.96 -9.66 10.26
N THR A 284 5.72 -8.88 9.20
CA THR A 284 6.27 -9.09 7.88
C THR A 284 6.97 -7.80 7.41
N PRO A 285 8.18 -7.88 6.79
CA PRO A 285 8.99 -6.70 6.52
C PRO A 285 8.60 -6.01 5.21
N HIS A 286 7.38 -5.48 5.14
CA HIS A 286 6.77 -4.83 3.97
C HIS A 286 6.89 -5.71 2.72
N CYS A 287 6.50 -6.98 2.87
CA CYS A 287 6.74 -8.03 1.88
C CYS A 287 5.48 -8.78 1.48
N THR A 288 4.33 -8.09 1.40
CA THR A 288 3.11 -8.70 0.87
C THR A 288 3.40 -9.45 -0.43
N PRO A 289 3.00 -10.71 -0.58
CA PRO A 289 3.20 -11.47 -1.78
C PRO A 289 2.70 -10.74 -3.03
N GLN A 290 3.39 -10.96 -4.14
CA GLN A 290 2.96 -10.35 -5.39
C GLN A 290 1.87 -11.21 -6.05
N VAL A 291 0.87 -10.56 -6.64
CA VAL A 291 -0.02 -11.26 -7.57
C VAL A 291 0.81 -11.78 -8.76
N PRO A 292 0.49 -12.96 -9.32
CA PRO A 292 1.25 -13.55 -10.43
C PRO A 292 1.43 -12.57 -11.60
N ASP A 293 0.39 -11.80 -11.92
CA ASP A 293 0.34 -10.86 -13.04
C ASP A 293 0.33 -9.39 -12.59
N ARG A 294 1.15 -9.03 -11.59
CA ARG A 294 1.20 -7.67 -11.04
C ARG A 294 1.40 -6.59 -12.11
N ALA A 295 2.34 -6.81 -13.02
CA ALA A 295 2.59 -5.88 -14.12
C ALA A 295 1.39 -5.81 -15.09
N ALA A 296 0.76 -6.95 -15.40
CA ALA A 296 -0.43 -6.97 -16.23
C ALA A 296 -1.59 -6.19 -15.58
N ALA A 297 -1.80 -6.33 -14.27
CA ALA A 297 -2.80 -5.55 -13.54
C ALA A 297 -2.52 -4.03 -13.58
N SER A 298 -1.25 -3.62 -13.48
CA SER A 298 -0.86 -2.21 -13.67
C SER A 298 -1.15 -1.74 -15.09
N ILE A 299 -0.80 -2.54 -16.10
CA ILE A 299 -1.01 -2.19 -17.51
C ILE A 299 -2.50 -2.00 -17.81
N GLU A 300 -3.39 -2.80 -17.20
CA GLU A 300 -4.84 -2.59 -17.35
C GLU A 300 -5.31 -1.25 -16.74
N ILE A 301 -4.73 -0.84 -15.61
CA ILE A 301 -5.01 0.48 -15.02
C ILE A 301 -4.51 1.59 -15.96
N ILE A 302 -3.30 1.45 -16.49
CA ILE A 302 -2.72 2.42 -17.45
C ILE A 302 -3.57 2.48 -18.72
N ARG A 303 -4.01 1.34 -19.25
CA ARG A 303 -4.86 1.26 -20.45
C ARG A 303 -6.22 1.97 -20.25
N ASP A 304 -6.89 1.72 -19.12
CA ASP A 304 -8.13 2.42 -18.81
C ASP A 304 -7.90 3.93 -18.66
N ASN A 305 -6.80 4.33 -18.04
CA ASN A 305 -6.44 5.74 -17.91
C ASN A 305 -6.06 6.39 -19.24
N ALA A 306 -5.36 5.70 -20.14
CA ALA A 306 -5.07 6.21 -21.48
C ALA A 306 -6.38 6.48 -22.26
N ARG A 307 -7.31 5.51 -22.26
CA ARG A 307 -8.65 5.70 -22.87
C ARG A 307 -9.40 6.89 -22.25
N ARG A 308 -9.39 7.00 -20.91
CA ARG A 308 -10.07 8.10 -20.19
C ARG A 308 -9.43 9.45 -20.52
N PHE A 309 -8.11 9.49 -20.58
CA PHE A 309 -7.36 10.70 -20.91
C PHE A 309 -7.72 11.20 -22.32
N GLU A 310 -7.72 10.32 -23.31
CA GLU A 310 -8.12 10.64 -24.68
C GLU A 310 -9.60 11.07 -24.78
N ALA A 311 -10.47 10.46 -23.95
CA ALA A 311 -11.88 10.82 -23.90
C ALA A 311 -12.16 12.10 -23.08
N GLY A 312 -11.19 12.68 -22.39
CA GLY A 312 -11.37 13.80 -21.46
C GLY A 312 -12.14 13.42 -20.19
N GLU A 313 -12.14 12.11 -19.85
CA GLU A 313 -12.79 11.60 -18.64
C GLU A 313 -11.84 11.70 -17.42
N SER A 314 -12.42 11.66 -16.22
CA SER A 314 -11.64 11.63 -14.97
C SER A 314 -10.80 10.36 -14.89
N LEU A 315 -9.51 10.49 -14.59
CA LEU A 315 -8.57 9.37 -14.47
C LEU A 315 -8.83 8.57 -13.17
N ARG A 316 -8.58 7.27 -13.23
CA ARG A 316 -8.60 6.39 -12.03
C ARG A 316 -7.34 6.60 -11.20
N ASN A 317 -7.49 6.43 -9.89
CA ASN A 317 -6.39 6.55 -8.92
C ASN A 317 -5.65 7.91 -9.04
N LEU A 318 -6.38 8.96 -9.38
CA LEU A 318 -5.86 10.31 -9.47
C LEU A 318 -5.44 10.80 -8.09
N MET A 319 -4.21 11.28 -7.96
CA MET A 319 -3.69 11.96 -6.79
C MET A 319 -4.43 13.30 -6.61
N ARG A 320 -4.91 13.56 -5.41
CA ARG A 320 -5.71 14.74 -5.08
C ARG A 320 -4.95 15.65 -4.11
N PRO A 321 -5.22 16.94 -4.07
CA PRO A 321 -4.63 17.84 -3.06
C PRO A 321 -4.89 17.38 -1.62
N SER A 322 -6.02 16.69 -1.36
CA SER A 322 -6.31 16.07 -0.05
C SER A 322 -5.39 14.91 0.32
N ASP A 323 -4.60 14.40 -0.62
CA ASP A 323 -3.62 13.34 -0.38
C ASP A 323 -2.24 13.91 -0.01
N ALA A 324 -2.12 15.25 0.01
CA ALA A 324 -0.89 15.96 0.36
C ALA A 324 -0.47 15.62 1.80
N MET A 325 0.84 15.48 1.97
CA MET A 325 1.47 15.37 3.29
C MET A 325 2.45 16.50 3.49
N SER A 326 2.55 17.01 4.71
CA SER A 326 3.63 17.93 5.09
C SER A 326 4.97 17.21 4.92
N VAL A 327 5.97 17.92 4.40
CA VAL A 327 7.31 17.38 4.06
C VAL A 327 7.94 16.64 5.25
N GLU A 328 7.75 17.16 6.47
CA GLU A 328 8.29 16.55 7.71
C GLU A 328 7.72 15.15 8.01
N LYS A 329 6.50 14.85 7.56
CA LYS A 329 5.82 13.57 7.77
C LYS A 329 5.95 12.59 6.58
N ALA A 330 6.42 13.07 5.44
CA ALA A 330 6.54 12.28 4.21
C ALA A 330 7.83 11.45 4.15
N GLU A 331 8.82 11.74 4.99
CA GLU A 331 10.12 11.07 4.99
C GLU A 331 10.05 9.66 5.61
N GLY A 332 9.51 8.71 4.87
CA GLY A 332 9.48 7.30 5.26
C GLY A 332 9.97 6.37 4.14
N GLY A 333 10.74 5.36 4.50
CA GLY A 333 11.07 4.23 3.64
C GLY A 333 12.04 4.54 2.49
N TRP A 334 11.58 4.38 1.25
CA TRP A 334 12.40 4.46 0.05
C TRP A 334 13.02 5.84 -0.21
N ALA A 335 12.33 6.93 0.15
CA ALA A 335 12.88 8.29 0.02
C ALA A 335 14.13 8.46 0.89
N LYS A 336 14.13 7.91 2.11
CA LYS A 336 15.27 7.94 3.02
C LYS A 336 16.44 7.10 2.48
N LEU A 337 16.16 5.95 1.88
CA LEU A 337 17.18 5.10 1.24
C LEU A 337 17.80 5.79 0.01
N MET A 338 16.97 6.41 -0.83
CA MET A 338 17.44 7.14 -2.03
C MET A 338 18.25 8.40 -1.70
N ASN A 339 17.99 9.03 -0.55
CA ASN A 339 18.72 10.18 -0.02
C ASN A 339 19.90 9.76 0.89
N SER A 340 20.09 8.46 1.12
CA SER A 340 21.21 7.94 1.92
C SER A 340 22.54 8.03 1.16
N ASN A 341 23.66 8.02 1.90
CA ASN A 341 25.02 7.95 1.34
C ASN A 341 25.36 6.56 0.76
N VAL A 342 24.38 5.67 0.62
CA VAL A 342 24.60 4.34 0.00
C VAL A 342 24.83 4.53 -1.49
N PRO A 343 25.86 3.91 -2.09
CA PRO A 343 26.12 3.99 -3.51
C PRO A 343 24.90 3.57 -4.33
N LYS A 344 24.52 4.37 -5.32
CA LYS A 344 23.33 4.12 -6.17
C LYS A 344 23.35 2.71 -6.78
N GLU A 345 24.51 2.18 -7.11
CA GLU A 345 24.67 0.81 -7.64
C GLU A 345 24.29 -0.26 -6.59
N GLN A 346 24.61 -0.05 -5.33
CA GLN A 346 24.20 -0.94 -4.26
C GLN A 346 22.69 -0.88 -4.01
N ILE A 347 22.09 0.32 -4.05
CA ILE A 347 20.64 0.49 -3.99
C ILE A 347 19.98 -0.21 -5.19
N ARG A 348 20.55 -0.09 -6.39
CA ARG A 348 20.09 -0.77 -7.60
C ARG A 348 20.09 -2.28 -7.44
N ILE A 349 21.19 -2.86 -6.94
CA ILE A 349 21.34 -4.30 -6.69
C ILE A 349 20.29 -4.76 -5.66
N GLU A 350 20.15 -4.07 -4.53
CA GLU A 350 19.19 -4.40 -3.49
C GLU A 350 17.73 -4.29 -3.99
N MET A 351 17.42 -3.28 -4.79
CA MET A 351 16.11 -3.14 -5.42
C MET A 351 15.86 -4.24 -6.46
N LEU A 352 16.84 -4.56 -7.29
CA LEU A 352 16.76 -5.66 -8.27
C LEU A 352 16.58 -7.01 -7.57
N GLU A 353 17.32 -7.29 -6.51
CA GLU A 353 17.18 -8.52 -5.71
C GLU A 353 15.82 -8.58 -5.03
N LYS A 354 15.33 -7.48 -4.47
CA LYS A 354 14.04 -7.41 -3.76
C LYS A 354 12.83 -7.53 -4.70
N PHE A 355 12.87 -6.87 -5.88
CA PHE A 355 11.70 -6.78 -6.76
C PHE A 355 11.68 -7.80 -7.89
N LEU A 356 12.84 -8.27 -8.35
CA LEU A 356 12.91 -9.15 -9.51
C LEU A 356 13.30 -10.59 -9.14
N GLY A 357 13.85 -10.79 -7.94
CA GLY A 357 14.41 -12.09 -7.56
C GLY A 357 15.57 -12.50 -8.48
N LYS A 358 16.30 -13.55 -8.11
CA LYS A 358 17.45 -14.08 -8.90
C LYS A 358 17.07 -14.76 -10.22
N ARG A 359 15.85 -14.56 -10.76
CA ARG A 359 15.35 -15.26 -11.93
C ARG A 359 15.43 -14.37 -13.18
N GLY A 360 16.58 -14.44 -13.87
CA GLY A 360 16.67 -14.17 -15.32
C GLY A 360 16.19 -12.80 -15.79
N TRP A 361 16.42 -11.75 -15.00
CA TRP A 361 16.16 -10.40 -15.47
C TRP A 361 17.24 -10.01 -16.49
N THR A 362 16.81 -9.57 -17.67
CA THR A 362 17.65 -8.92 -18.67
C THR A 362 17.25 -7.46 -18.75
N ASP A 363 18.22 -6.57 -18.96
CA ASP A 363 17.97 -5.14 -19.10
C ASP A 363 16.95 -4.91 -20.24
N PRO A 364 15.83 -4.22 -20.00
CA PRO A 364 14.87 -3.91 -21.04
C PRO A 364 15.45 -3.21 -22.26
N SER A 365 16.56 -2.45 -22.10
CA SER A 365 17.26 -1.80 -23.21
C SER A 365 17.87 -2.80 -24.21
N GLU A 366 18.11 -4.07 -23.79
CA GLU A 366 18.69 -5.10 -24.67
C GLU A 366 17.68 -5.69 -25.68
N TRP A 367 16.39 -5.46 -25.50
CA TRP A 367 15.34 -6.05 -26.34
C TRP A 367 14.19 -5.10 -26.70
N MET A 368 14.39 -3.80 -26.52
CA MET A 368 13.60 -2.74 -27.15
C MET A 368 14.27 -2.24 -28.40
#